data_12004ffd4f19097c7e5d996b96ae1848
#
_entry.id   12004ffd4f19097c7e5d996b96ae1848
#
_cell.length_a   1.000
_cell.length_b   1.000
_cell.length_c   1.000
_cell.angle_alpha   90.00
_cell.angle_beta   90.00
_cell.angle_gamma   90.00
#
_symmetry.space_group_name_H-M   'P 1'
#
loop_
_entity.id
_entity.type
_entity.pdbx_description
1 polymer ?
#
loop_
_entity_poly.entity_id
_entity_poly.type
_entity_poly.pdbx_seq_one_letter_code
_entity_poly.pdbx_strand_id
1 'polypeptide(L)'
;MTALAELVKRPPPDADPAQTLRIRNVGIAVGLAGVALVAAALVANVFVASDEAGVDNLFWTFGVSITGFATIKLGIAIVLTGIIVRLWMRVDAVKAALPRLRAHAAPEGSVQYGNIETPFGPATLTEKAPGLLPPQAMARIMWKPMILMGPMLVLVGLVLSLFTTGADDPETSQALWAWTQGTQFLGEAMLLAGISFLLGTILAGLREGGGEVQESLGLAVKSLRMPTSAKFFLVLMFGGLMLGIAQFVLYGIAAYVDDPATWFAWLGPLRELSLGILLSGIVLALFTIGTVLGFQHWRIRQIIETGR
;
A
#
# COMPACT_ATOMS: atom_id res chain seq x y z
N MET A 1 7.70 17.38 6.45
CA MET A 1 6.38 17.34 5.76
C MET A 1 6.43 17.77 4.30
N THR A 2 7.22 18.77 3.93
CA THR A 2 7.35 19.28 2.55
C THR A 2 7.91 18.26 1.55
N ALA A 3 8.90 17.45 1.91
CA ALA A 3 9.55 16.51 0.98
C ALA A 3 8.62 15.37 0.50
N LEU A 4 7.78 14.82 1.37
CA LEU A 4 6.79 13.79 0.99
C LEU A 4 5.63 14.37 0.16
N ALA A 5 5.22 15.62 0.45
CA ALA A 5 4.19 16.30 -0.33
C ALA A 5 4.68 16.66 -1.74
N GLU A 6 5.98 16.96 -1.91
CA GLU A 6 6.58 17.19 -3.22
C GLU A 6 6.74 15.90 -4.04
N LEU A 7 7.08 14.77 -3.38
CA LEU A 7 7.17 13.46 -4.03
C LEU A 7 5.83 13.00 -4.65
N VAL A 8 4.71 13.59 -4.24
CA VAL A 8 3.36 13.22 -4.68
C VAL A 8 2.77 14.20 -5.69
N LYS A 9 3.40 15.35 -5.92
CA LYS A 9 3.03 16.21 -7.05
C LYS A 9 3.33 15.47 -8.35
N ARG A 10 2.40 15.57 -9.32
CA ARG A 10 2.64 15.06 -10.66
C ARG A 10 3.93 15.71 -11.19
N PRO A 11 4.94 14.92 -11.58
CA PRO A 11 6.17 15.49 -12.11
C PRO A 11 5.87 16.28 -13.39
N PRO A 12 6.60 17.35 -13.67
CA PRO A 12 6.49 18.05 -14.95
C PRO A 12 6.80 17.10 -16.11
N PRO A 13 6.31 17.36 -17.34
CA PRO A 13 6.52 16.50 -18.50
C PRO A 13 8.00 16.24 -18.86
N ASP A 14 8.87 17.12 -18.44
CA ASP A 14 10.32 17.10 -18.59
C ASP A 14 11.07 16.56 -17.35
N ALA A 15 10.36 15.94 -16.41
CA ALA A 15 10.96 15.40 -15.19
C ALA A 15 12.05 14.38 -15.50
N ASP A 16 13.20 14.53 -14.87
CA ASP A 16 14.36 13.66 -15.04
C ASP A 16 14.04 12.21 -14.58
N PRO A 17 14.23 11.21 -15.44
CA PRO A 17 14.13 9.79 -15.07
C PRO A 17 14.99 9.41 -13.86
N ALA A 18 16.09 10.12 -13.61
CA ALA A 18 16.93 9.93 -12.44
C ALA A 18 16.18 10.12 -11.11
N GLN A 19 15.14 10.95 -11.07
CA GLN A 19 14.29 11.13 -9.89
C GLN A 19 13.64 9.82 -9.45
N THR A 20 13.14 9.02 -10.40
CA THR A 20 12.50 7.73 -10.09
C THR A 20 13.52 6.70 -9.58
N LEU A 21 14.77 6.78 -10.05
CA LEU A 21 15.86 5.93 -9.57
C LEU A 21 16.24 6.31 -8.13
N ARG A 22 16.29 7.61 -7.81
CA ARG A 22 16.53 8.09 -6.45
C ARG A 22 15.45 7.60 -5.49
N ILE A 23 14.18 7.75 -5.82
CA ILE A 23 13.05 7.25 -5.01
C ILE A 23 13.20 5.74 -4.74
N ARG A 24 13.47 4.96 -5.79
CA ARG A 24 13.70 3.51 -5.66
C ARG A 24 14.86 3.21 -4.72
N ASN A 25 16.00 3.88 -4.91
CA ASN A 25 17.21 3.62 -4.11
C ASN A 25 17.00 3.99 -2.63
N VAL A 26 16.29 5.10 -2.36
CA VAL A 26 15.87 5.49 -1.00
C VAL A 26 14.98 4.41 -0.39
N GLY A 27 13.97 3.93 -1.12
CA GLY A 27 13.08 2.87 -0.64
C GLY A 27 13.84 1.56 -0.33
N ILE A 28 14.79 1.17 -1.18
CA ILE A 28 15.64 0.00 -0.95
C ILE A 28 16.52 0.22 0.29
N ALA A 29 17.15 1.37 0.43
CA ALA A 29 18.00 1.68 1.59
C ALA A 29 17.20 1.65 2.90
N VAL A 30 16.00 2.22 2.91
CA VAL A 30 15.07 2.17 4.05
C VAL A 30 14.67 0.73 4.36
N GLY A 31 14.34 -0.07 3.35
CA GLY A 31 14.01 -1.49 3.53
C GLY A 31 15.18 -2.30 4.12
N LEU A 32 16.41 -2.10 3.62
CA LEU A 32 17.62 -2.75 4.14
C LEU A 32 17.92 -2.33 5.59
N ALA A 33 17.71 -1.05 5.94
CA ALA A 33 17.82 -0.59 7.33
C ALA A 33 16.81 -1.32 8.24
N GLY A 34 15.60 -1.55 7.77
CA GLY A 34 14.60 -2.36 8.47
C GLY A 34 15.05 -3.81 8.69
N VAL A 35 15.64 -4.44 7.66
CA VAL A 35 16.21 -5.80 7.79
C VAL A 35 17.32 -5.83 8.83
N ALA A 36 18.22 -4.82 8.84
CA ALA A 36 19.29 -4.73 9.82
C ALA A 36 18.75 -4.57 11.26
N LEU A 37 17.67 -3.78 11.45
CA LEU A 37 17.01 -3.65 12.75
C LEU A 37 16.42 -4.98 13.23
N VAL A 38 15.71 -5.73 12.36
CA VAL A 38 15.18 -7.06 12.71
C VAL A 38 16.29 -8.03 13.06
N ALA A 39 17.38 -8.05 12.30
CA ALA A 39 18.53 -8.91 12.58
C ALA A 39 19.20 -8.54 13.91
N ALA A 40 19.37 -7.26 14.20
CA ALA A 40 19.90 -6.78 15.47
C ALA A 40 19.01 -7.17 16.65
N ALA A 41 17.67 -7.03 16.51
CA ALA A 41 16.72 -7.46 17.52
C ALA A 41 16.78 -8.98 17.75
N LEU A 42 16.91 -9.79 16.69
CA LEU A 42 17.05 -11.24 16.80
C LEU A 42 18.31 -11.61 17.59
N VAL A 43 19.45 -11.00 17.26
CA VAL A 43 20.71 -11.23 17.97
C VAL A 43 20.58 -10.83 19.44
N ALA A 44 20.01 -9.64 19.71
CA ALA A 44 19.77 -9.19 21.07
C ALA A 44 18.84 -10.14 21.85
N ASN A 45 17.76 -10.65 21.22
CA ASN A 45 16.87 -11.63 21.85
C ASN A 45 17.59 -12.92 22.24
N VAL A 46 18.52 -13.42 21.42
CA VAL A 46 19.32 -14.61 21.76
C VAL A 46 20.17 -14.39 23.00
N PHE A 47 20.84 -13.22 23.12
CA PHE A 47 21.64 -12.89 24.29
C PHE A 47 20.78 -12.66 25.54
N VAL A 48 19.70 -11.90 25.41
CA VAL A 48 18.79 -11.60 26.52
C VAL A 48 18.09 -12.88 27.04
N ALA A 49 17.68 -13.78 26.15
CA ALA A 49 17.04 -15.03 26.54
C ALA A 49 18.00 -16.03 27.22
N SER A 50 19.32 -15.88 27.04
CA SER A 50 20.33 -16.73 27.70
C SER A 50 20.69 -16.23 29.10
N ASP A 51 20.23 -15.06 29.52
CA ASP A 51 20.45 -14.47 30.83
C ASP A 51 19.18 -14.60 31.68
N GLU A 52 19.24 -15.24 32.86
CA GLU A 52 18.11 -15.42 33.77
C GLU A 52 17.51 -14.07 34.23
N ALA A 53 18.33 -13.02 34.35
CA ALA A 53 17.88 -11.65 34.67
C ALA A 53 17.36 -10.88 33.44
N GLY A 54 17.41 -11.48 32.25
CA GLY A 54 17.18 -10.80 30.99
C GLY A 54 15.76 -10.78 30.49
N VAL A 55 14.84 -11.53 31.11
CA VAL A 55 13.47 -11.70 30.62
C VAL A 55 12.73 -10.36 30.47
N ASP A 56 12.93 -9.44 31.38
CA ASP A 56 12.33 -8.10 31.36
C ASP A 56 12.86 -7.26 30.17
N ASN A 57 14.05 -7.55 29.67
CA ASN A 57 14.64 -6.89 28.50
C ASN A 57 14.02 -7.34 27.17
N LEU A 58 13.21 -8.40 27.13
CA LEU A 58 12.53 -8.86 25.90
C LEU A 58 11.53 -7.83 25.35
N PHE A 59 11.01 -6.97 26.18
CA PHE A 59 10.05 -5.93 25.75
C PHE A 59 10.65 -4.95 24.75
N TRP A 60 11.85 -4.43 25.01
CA TRP A 60 12.50 -3.48 24.09
C TRP A 60 12.97 -4.17 22.81
N THR A 61 13.48 -5.39 22.87
CA THR A 61 13.93 -6.13 21.69
C THR A 61 12.76 -6.45 20.77
N PHE A 62 11.58 -6.79 21.34
CA PHE A 62 10.36 -6.92 20.59
C PHE A 62 9.99 -5.60 19.90
N GLY A 63 10.02 -4.48 20.63
CA GLY A 63 9.75 -3.14 20.09
C GLY A 63 10.66 -2.80 18.90
N VAL A 64 11.96 -3.10 18.99
CA VAL A 64 12.92 -2.91 17.89
C VAL A 64 12.60 -3.81 16.70
N SER A 65 12.22 -5.08 16.93
CA SER A 65 11.84 -6.02 15.87
C SER A 65 10.65 -5.50 15.07
N ILE A 66 9.58 -5.10 15.74
CA ILE A 66 8.39 -4.54 15.07
C ILE A 66 8.72 -3.25 14.32
N THR A 67 9.56 -2.38 14.91
CA THR A 67 10.05 -1.17 14.23
C THR A 67 10.81 -1.51 12.95
N GLY A 68 11.64 -2.56 12.97
CA GLY A 68 12.33 -3.06 11.80
C GLY A 68 11.36 -3.52 10.70
N PHE A 69 10.35 -4.33 11.05
CA PHE A 69 9.32 -4.75 10.09
C PHE A 69 8.52 -3.58 9.51
N ALA A 70 8.15 -2.60 10.34
CA ALA A 70 7.49 -1.38 9.86
C ALA A 70 8.38 -0.58 8.91
N THR A 71 9.69 -0.52 9.18
CA THR A 71 10.67 0.16 8.33
C THR A 71 10.81 -0.55 6.97
N ILE A 72 10.76 -1.90 6.92
CA ILE A 72 10.71 -2.66 5.66
C ILE A 72 9.45 -2.29 4.86
N LYS A 73 8.28 -2.27 5.50
CA LYS A 73 7.01 -1.89 4.87
C LYS A 73 7.04 -0.46 4.35
N LEU A 74 7.65 0.47 5.10
CA LEU A 74 7.86 1.85 4.65
C LEU A 74 8.77 1.91 3.40
N GLY A 75 9.84 1.12 3.37
CA GLY A 75 10.70 0.99 2.19
C GLY A 75 9.92 0.54 0.95
N ILE A 76 9.03 -0.46 1.10
CA ILE A 76 8.14 -0.93 0.04
C ILE A 76 7.21 0.21 -0.43
N ALA A 77 6.60 0.95 0.49
CA ALA A 77 5.72 2.07 0.16
C ALA A 77 6.44 3.16 -0.65
N ILE A 78 7.69 3.49 -0.28
CA ILE A 78 8.52 4.45 -1.02
C ILE A 78 8.80 3.96 -2.44
N VAL A 79 9.18 2.67 -2.62
CA VAL A 79 9.39 2.09 -3.96
C VAL A 79 8.12 2.16 -4.81
N LEU A 80 6.96 1.83 -4.24
CA LEU A 80 5.67 1.90 -4.93
C LEU A 80 5.32 3.34 -5.35
N THR A 81 5.66 4.34 -4.54
CA THR A 81 5.52 5.75 -4.90
C THR A 81 6.30 6.08 -6.18
N GLY A 82 7.49 5.50 -6.35
CA GLY A 82 8.26 5.60 -7.59
C GLY A 82 7.54 5.05 -8.81
N ILE A 83 6.71 4.01 -8.64
CA ILE A 83 5.88 3.45 -9.73
C ILE A 83 4.80 4.46 -10.16
N ILE A 84 4.14 5.14 -9.21
CA ILE A 84 3.15 6.18 -9.54
C ILE A 84 3.79 7.30 -10.36
N VAL A 85 4.97 7.77 -9.95
CA VAL A 85 5.69 8.81 -10.69
C VAL A 85 5.97 8.37 -12.14
N ARG A 86 6.43 7.12 -12.34
CA ARG A 86 6.67 6.57 -13.68
C ARG A 86 5.39 6.45 -14.52
N LEU A 87 4.27 6.12 -13.90
CA LEU A 87 2.99 6.05 -14.62
C LEU A 87 2.60 7.42 -15.15
N TRP A 88 2.76 8.48 -14.36
CA TRP A 88 2.48 9.84 -14.81
C TRP A 88 3.41 10.28 -15.94
N MET A 89 4.72 10.03 -15.80
CA MET A 89 5.69 10.33 -16.86
C MET A 89 5.36 9.60 -18.16
N ARG A 90 4.91 8.31 -18.10
CA ARG A 90 4.49 7.54 -19.27
C ARG A 90 3.28 8.16 -19.95
N VAL A 91 2.27 8.58 -19.21
CA VAL A 91 1.07 9.21 -19.77
C VAL A 91 1.45 10.51 -20.46
N ASP A 92 2.30 11.34 -19.87
CA ASP A 92 2.76 12.59 -20.47
C ASP A 92 3.62 12.36 -21.72
N ALA A 93 4.51 11.36 -21.69
CA ALA A 93 5.31 10.97 -22.87
C ALA A 93 4.43 10.49 -24.04
N VAL A 94 3.38 9.70 -23.76
CA VAL A 94 2.43 9.26 -24.79
C VAL A 94 1.64 10.46 -25.33
N LYS A 95 1.17 11.36 -24.47
CA LYS A 95 0.49 12.60 -24.91
C LYS A 95 1.39 13.45 -25.82
N ALA A 96 2.66 13.59 -25.52
CA ALA A 96 3.62 14.30 -26.36
C ALA A 96 3.84 13.64 -27.73
N ALA A 97 3.70 12.30 -27.81
CA ALA A 97 3.82 11.53 -29.07
C ALA A 97 2.51 11.48 -29.89
N LEU A 98 1.38 11.99 -29.35
CA LEU A 98 0.06 11.91 -29.95
C LEU A 98 -0.02 12.43 -31.40
N PRO A 99 0.63 13.56 -31.81
CA PRO A 99 0.55 14.01 -33.20
C PRO A 99 1.03 12.95 -34.20
N ARG A 100 2.05 12.17 -33.85
CA ARG A 100 2.59 11.09 -34.67
C ARG A 100 1.67 9.88 -34.68
N LEU A 101 1.05 9.55 -33.54
CA LEU A 101 0.12 8.42 -33.41
C LEU A 101 -1.21 8.69 -34.15
N ARG A 102 -1.71 9.94 -34.11
CA ARG A 102 -2.92 10.35 -34.86
C ARG A 102 -2.80 10.18 -36.38
N ALA A 103 -1.61 10.40 -36.92
CA ALA A 103 -1.38 10.22 -38.34
C ALA A 103 -1.63 8.77 -38.82
N HIS A 104 -1.64 7.79 -37.92
CA HIS A 104 -1.87 6.37 -38.19
C HIS A 104 -3.25 5.87 -37.71
N ALA A 105 -4.00 6.67 -37.00
CA ALA A 105 -5.32 6.27 -36.49
C ALA A 105 -6.36 6.42 -37.64
N ALA A 106 -7.01 5.34 -38.02
CA ALA A 106 -8.13 5.38 -38.93
C ALA A 106 -9.39 5.90 -38.21
N PRO A 107 -10.25 6.70 -38.91
CA PRO A 107 -11.53 7.10 -38.33
C PRO A 107 -12.37 5.87 -38.02
N GLU A 108 -12.89 5.79 -36.77
CA GLU A 108 -13.84 4.75 -36.40
C GLU A 108 -15.16 4.99 -37.15
N GLY A 109 -15.68 3.92 -37.81
CA GLY A 109 -17.03 3.91 -38.36
C GLY A 109 -18.07 4.01 -37.22
N SER A 110 -19.35 3.79 -37.48
CA SER A 110 -20.42 3.81 -36.47
C SER A 110 -20.08 2.86 -35.31
N VAL A 111 -19.71 3.43 -34.14
CA VAL A 111 -19.33 2.69 -32.95
C VAL A 111 -20.58 2.45 -32.09
N GLN A 112 -20.89 1.21 -31.78
CA GLN A 112 -21.92 0.89 -30.79
C GLN A 112 -21.29 0.96 -29.38
N TYR A 113 -21.65 2.01 -28.64
CA TYR A 113 -21.23 2.16 -27.24
C TYR A 113 -21.96 1.16 -26.33
N GLY A 114 -21.31 0.69 -25.30
CA GLY A 114 -21.90 -0.25 -24.34
C GLY A 114 -20.91 -1.29 -23.81
N ASN A 115 -21.45 -2.42 -23.40
CA ASN A 115 -20.64 -3.51 -22.85
C ASN A 115 -20.03 -4.35 -23.98
N ILE A 116 -18.78 -4.68 -23.83
CA ILE A 116 -18.03 -5.54 -24.75
C ILE A 116 -17.25 -6.61 -23.98
N GLU A 117 -17.04 -7.76 -24.61
CA GLU A 117 -16.15 -8.79 -24.07
C GLU A 117 -14.74 -8.60 -24.63
N THR A 118 -13.74 -8.84 -23.78
CA THR A 118 -12.31 -8.78 -24.14
C THR A 118 -11.58 -10.00 -23.59
N PRO A 119 -10.37 -10.33 -24.10
CA PRO A 119 -9.56 -11.44 -23.57
C PRO A 119 -9.23 -11.31 -22.07
N PHE A 120 -9.38 -10.11 -21.49
CA PHE A 120 -9.11 -9.81 -20.07
C PHE A 120 -10.37 -9.70 -19.23
N GLY A 121 -11.55 -9.94 -19.83
CA GLY A 121 -12.85 -9.87 -19.20
C GLY A 121 -13.75 -8.75 -19.75
N PRO A 122 -14.91 -8.54 -19.12
CA PRO A 122 -15.90 -7.56 -19.58
C PRO A 122 -15.34 -6.13 -19.49
N ALA A 123 -15.54 -5.36 -20.54
CA ALA A 123 -15.16 -3.96 -20.64
C ALA A 123 -16.36 -3.10 -21.03
N THR A 124 -16.21 -1.78 -20.90
CA THR A 124 -17.19 -0.80 -21.37
C THR A 124 -16.56 0.02 -22.47
N LEU A 125 -17.31 0.24 -23.53
CA LEU A 125 -16.93 1.13 -24.62
C LEU A 125 -17.69 2.45 -24.45
N THR A 126 -16.96 3.55 -24.30
CA THR A 126 -17.51 4.91 -24.04
C THR A 126 -16.81 5.93 -24.93
N GLU A 127 -17.44 7.10 -25.11
CA GLU A 127 -16.86 8.22 -25.86
C GLU A 127 -15.74 8.91 -25.07
N LYS A 128 -15.90 8.99 -23.74
CA LYS A 128 -14.97 9.71 -22.84
C LYS A 128 -14.25 8.78 -21.90
N ALA A 129 -13.07 9.21 -21.47
CA ALA A 129 -12.33 8.51 -20.43
C ALA A 129 -13.18 8.35 -19.15
N PRO A 130 -13.15 7.16 -18.51
CA PRO A 130 -13.94 6.91 -17.31
C PRO A 130 -13.37 7.72 -16.14
N GLY A 131 -14.25 8.43 -15.43
CA GLY A 131 -13.89 9.12 -14.19
C GLY A 131 -13.50 8.18 -13.05
N LEU A 132 -13.00 8.74 -11.97
CA LEU A 132 -12.67 8.00 -10.74
C LEU A 132 -13.92 7.41 -10.10
N LEU A 133 -13.83 6.15 -9.70
CA LEU A 133 -14.80 5.53 -8.82
C LEU A 133 -14.59 6.00 -7.36
N PRO A 134 -15.65 6.05 -6.52
CA PRO A 134 -15.52 6.48 -5.12
C PRO A 134 -14.38 5.80 -4.35
N PRO A 135 -14.18 4.45 -4.42
CA PRO A 135 -13.04 3.81 -3.76
C PRO A 135 -11.68 4.27 -4.28
N GLN A 136 -11.58 4.62 -5.56
CA GLN A 136 -10.35 5.13 -6.17
C GLN A 136 -10.04 6.56 -5.70
N ALA A 137 -11.06 7.42 -5.59
CA ALA A 137 -10.91 8.76 -5.04
C ALA A 137 -10.45 8.70 -3.56
N MET A 138 -11.06 7.82 -2.78
CA MET A 138 -10.66 7.58 -1.39
C MET A 138 -9.21 7.07 -1.30
N ALA A 139 -8.82 6.13 -2.15
CA ALA A 139 -7.45 5.62 -2.18
C ALA A 139 -6.41 6.74 -2.41
N ARG A 140 -6.69 7.68 -3.32
CA ARG A 140 -5.80 8.84 -3.59
C ARG A 140 -5.60 9.77 -2.40
N ILE A 141 -6.57 9.84 -1.49
CA ILE A 141 -6.51 10.72 -0.33
C ILE A 141 -5.87 9.97 0.85
N MET A 142 -6.30 8.73 1.10
CA MET A 142 -6.03 8.02 2.34
C MET A 142 -4.63 7.41 2.43
N TRP A 143 -3.97 7.07 1.32
CA TRP A 143 -2.66 6.41 1.39
C TRP A 143 -1.59 7.27 2.07
N LYS A 144 -1.63 8.59 1.86
CA LYS A 144 -0.64 9.53 2.43
C LYS A 144 -0.67 9.59 3.95
N PRO A 145 -1.83 9.90 4.60
CA PRO A 145 -1.89 9.94 6.04
C PRO A 145 -1.58 8.57 6.65
N MET A 146 -2.00 7.46 6.03
CA MET A 146 -1.73 6.13 6.57
C MET A 146 -0.26 5.76 6.56
N ILE A 147 0.46 6.04 5.47
CA ILE A 147 1.91 5.80 5.38
C ILE A 147 2.69 6.71 6.34
N LEU A 148 2.17 7.90 6.67
CA LEU A 148 2.81 8.80 7.62
C LEU A 148 2.52 8.40 9.06
N MET A 149 1.26 8.12 9.39
CA MET A 149 0.83 7.81 10.77
C MET A 149 1.28 6.42 11.22
N GLY A 150 1.34 5.44 10.30
CA GLY A 150 1.77 4.09 10.62
C GLY A 150 3.13 4.03 11.32
N PRO A 151 4.22 4.53 10.71
CA PRO A 151 5.53 4.57 11.35
C PRO A 151 5.56 5.38 12.65
N MET A 152 4.79 6.48 12.72
CA MET A 152 4.71 7.28 13.96
C MET A 152 4.13 6.47 15.11
N LEU A 153 3.05 5.71 14.88
CA LEU A 153 2.48 4.83 15.91
C LEU A 153 3.44 3.71 16.30
N VAL A 154 4.15 3.12 15.34
CA VAL A 154 5.18 2.11 15.66
C VAL A 154 6.29 2.69 16.53
N LEU A 155 6.74 3.93 16.26
CA LEU A 155 7.74 4.62 17.08
C LEU A 155 7.21 4.95 18.48
N VAL A 156 5.94 5.35 18.61
CA VAL A 156 5.29 5.51 19.92
C VAL A 156 5.31 4.19 20.68
N GLY A 157 4.94 3.09 20.03
CA GLY A 157 5.00 1.77 20.64
C GLY A 157 6.43 1.34 21.02
N LEU A 158 7.45 1.71 20.22
CA LEU A 158 8.85 1.48 20.57
C LEU A 158 9.23 2.23 21.86
N VAL A 159 8.83 3.50 21.98
CA VAL A 159 9.07 4.27 23.19
C VAL A 159 8.37 3.65 24.39
N LEU A 160 7.10 3.22 24.24
CA LEU A 160 6.37 2.52 25.30
C LEU A 160 7.06 1.21 25.71
N SER A 161 7.65 0.47 24.78
CA SER A 161 8.39 -0.76 25.09
C SER A 161 9.62 -0.52 25.97
N LEU A 162 10.29 0.63 25.82
CA LEU A 162 11.38 1.03 26.70
C LEU A 162 10.91 1.34 28.11
N PHE A 163 9.77 2.02 28.25
CA PHE A 163 9.17 2.27 29.56
C PHE A 163 8.66 0.99 30.23
N THR A 164 8.14 0.02 29.45
CA THR A 164 7.74 -1.29 29.97
C THR A 164 8.93 -2.01 30.61
N THR A 165 10.09 -1.97 29.95
CA THR A 165 11.33 -2.59 30.48
C THR A 165 11.78 -1.96 31.82
N GLY A 166 11.53 -0.68 32.04
CA GLY A 166 11.94 0.05 33.26
C GLY A 166 10.84 0.15 34.32
N ALA A 167 9.69 -0.53 34.17
CA ALA A 167 8.61 -0.44 35.13
C ALA A 167 8.82 -1.42 36.30
N ASP A 168 8.90 -0.88 37.53
CA ASP A 168 9.09 -1.67 38.75
C ASP A 168 7.82 -2.38 39.20
N ASP A 169 6.65 -1.82 38.87
CA ASP A 169 5.33 -2.31 39.28
C ASP A 169 4.73 -3.22 38.17
N PRO A 170 4.32 -4.47 38.51
CA PRO A 170 3.78 -5.43 37.54
C PRO A 170 2.52 -4.94 36.84
N GLU A 171 1.61 -4.22 37.51
CA GLU A 171 0.39 -3.70 36.86
C GLU A 171 0.71 -2.63 35.84
N THR A 172 1.64 -1.73 36.16
CA THR A 172 2.13 -0.69 35.25
C THR A 172 2.87 -1.32 34.04
N SER A 173 3.72 -2.31 34.29
CA SER A 173 4.43 -3.04 33.22
C SER A 173 3.45 -3.71 32.26
N GLN A 174 2.44 -4.38 32.78
CA GLN A 174 1.39 -5.03 32.01
C GLN A 174 0.58 -4.03 31.16
N ALA A 175 0.14 -2.93 31.76
CA ALA A 175 -0.61 -1.90 31.04
C ALA A 175 0.23 -1.28 29.92
N LEU A 176 1.49 -0.95 30.18
CA LEU A 176 2.43 -0.44 29.19
C LEU A 176 2.68 -1.46 28.07
N TRP A 177 2.79 -2.75 28.40
CA TRP A 177 2.95 -3.80 27.40
C TRP A 177 1.74 -3.93 26.48
N ALA A 178 0.53 -3.89 27.03
CA ALA A 178 -0.69 -3.91 26.24
C ALA A 178 -0.77 -2.71 25.29
N TRP A 179 -0.49 -1.50 25.77
CA TRP A 179 -0.42 -0.31 24.94
C TRP A 179 0.69 -0.36 23.89
N THR A 180 1.85 -0.92 24.23
CA THR A 180 2.96 -1.16 23.30
C THR A 180 2.48 -2.03 22.14
N GLN A 181 1.90 -3.19 22.45
CA GLN A 181 1.39 -4.13 21.45
C GLN A 181 0.31 -3.47 20.57
N GLY A 182 -0.68 -2.83 21.21
CA GLY A 182 -1.79 -2.20 20.50
C GLY A 182 -1.35 -1.09 19.57
N THR A 183 -0.45 -0.19 19.99
CA THR A 183 0.02 0.94 19.18
C THR A 183 0.93 0.49 18.02
N GLN A 184 1.87 -0.41 18.28
CA GLN A 184 2.73 -0.96 17.24
C GLN A 184 1.93 -1.70 16.19
N PHE A 185 0.99 -2.51 16.64
CA PHE A 185 0.15 -3.27 15.74
C PHE A 185 -0.78 -2.39 14.89
N LEU A 186 -1.42 -1.39 15.49
CA LEU A 186 -2.21 -0.40 14.74
C LEU A 186 -1.33 0.32 13.69
N GLY A 187 -0.11 0.68 14.07
CA GLY A 187 0.86 1.29 13.16
C GLY A 187 1.20 0.40 11.96
N GLU A 188 1.42 -0.91 12.20
CA GLU A 188 1.65 -1.89 11.14
C GLU A 188 0.43 -2.08 10.23
N ALA A 189 -0.76 -2.19 10.82
CA ALA A 189 -2.01 -2.31 10.07
C ALA A 189 -2.26 -1.07 9.19
N MET A 190 -2.00 0.13 9.73
CA MET A 190 -2.09 1.38 8.97
C MET A 190 -1.07 1.44 7.82
N LEU A 191 0.17 0.98 8.02
CA LEU A 191 1.17 0.88 6.94
C LEU A 191 0.71 -0.04 5.81
N LEU A 192 0.23 -1.23 6.15
CA LEU A 192 -0.27 -2.18 5.14
C LEU A 192 -1.54 -1.66 4.44
N ALA A 193 -2.45 -1.02 5.17
CA ALA A 193 -3.60 -0.34 4.58
C ALA A 193 -3.15 0.82 3.67
N GLY A 194 -2.16 1.61 4.09
CA GLY A 194 -1.54 2.67 3.29
C GLY A 194 -0.94 2.14 1.98
N ILE A 195 -0.22 1.01 2.03
CA ILE A 195 0.27 0.31 0.83
C ILE A 195 -0.89 -0.15 -0.05
N SER A 196 -1.95 -0.68 0.53
CA SER A 196 -3.14 -1.11 -0.20
C SER A 196 -3.84 0.07 -0.90
N PHE A 197 -4.02 1.20 -0.23
CA PHE A 197 -4.55 2.43 -0.84
C PHE A 197 -3.63 2.96 -1.94
N LEU A 198 -2.30 2.85 -1.77
CA LEU A 198 -1.33 3.22 -2.79
C LEU A 198 -1.48 2.37 -4.06
N LEU A 199 -1.66 1.05 -3.91
CA LEU A 199 -1.96 0.13 -5.03
C LEU A 199 -3.31 0.48 -5.69
N GLY A 200 -4.33 0.84 -4.90
CA GLY A 200 -5.60 1.36 -5.41
C GLY A 200 -5.41 2.64 -6.23
N THR A 201 -4.51 3.53 -5.82
CA THR A 201 -4.14 4.74 -6.57
C THR A 201 -3.43 4.40 -7.88
N ILE A 202 -2.56 3.39 -7.90
CA ILE A 202 -1.91 2.88 -9.12
C ILE A 202 -2.98 2.35 -10.09
N LEU A 203 -3.92 1.53 -9.61
CA LEU A 203 -5.03 1.01 -10.42
C LEU A 203 -5.89 2.14 -11.03
N ALA A 204 -6.19 3.17 -10.23
CA ALA A 204 -6.90 4.35 -10.71
C ALA A 204 -6.13 5.08 -11.81
N GLY A 205 -4.83 5.32 -11.59
CA GLY A 205 -3.96 5.99 -12.57
C GLY A 205 -3.82 5.20 -13.89
N LEU A 206 -3.74 3.88 -13.81
CA LEU A 206 -3.72 3.02 -15.00
C LEU A 206 -5.04 3.14 -15.79
N ARG A 207 -6.17 3.10 -15.10
CA ARG A 207 -7.48 3.20 -15.75
C ARG A 207 -7.70 4.55 -16.41
N GLU A 208 -7.44 5.65 -15.72
CA GLU A 208 -7.57 7.01 -16.25
C GLU A 208 -6.59 7.25 -17.40
N GLY A 209 -5.29 7.01 -17.18
CA GLY A 209 -4.27 7.26 -18.20
C GLY A 209 -4.48 6.45 -19.48
N GLY A 210 -4.93 5.20 -19.36
CA GLY A 210 -5.31 4.38 -20.50
C GLY A 210 -6.52 4.93 -21.25
N GLY A 211 -7.51 5.49 -20.53
CA GLY A 211 -8.68 6.15 -21.11
C GLY A 211 -8.31 7.47 -21.81
N GLU A 212 -7.56 8.34 -21.12
CA GLU A 212 -7.11 9.64 -21.66
C GLU A 212 -6.31 9.50 -22.96
N VAL A 213 -5.47 8.47 -23.06
CA VAL A 213 -4.70 8.19 -24.30
C VAL A 213 -5.65 7.86 -25.44
N GLN A 214 -6.62 6.98 -25.25
CA GLN A 214 -7.60 6.61 -26.28
C GLN A 214 -8.46 7.81 -26.69
N GLU A 215 -9.00 8.57 -25.74
CA GLU A 215 -9.79 9.79 -25.97
C GLU A 215 -8.98 10.83 -26.76
N SER A 216 -7.71 11.03 -26.42
CA SER A 216 -6.84 11.99 -27.10
C SER A 216 -6.51 11.58 -28.53
N LEU A 217 -6.61 10.29 -28.87
CA LEU A 217 -6.50 9.78 -30.26
C LEU A 217 -7.81 9.93 -31.05
N GLY A 218 -8.91 10.35 -30.40
CA GLY A 218 -10.24 10.40 -31.02
C GLY A 218 -10.88 9.02 -31.20
N LEU A 219 -10.41 8.02 -30.43
CA LEU A 219 -10.92 6.66 -30.46
C LEU A 219 -11.96 6.45 -29.36
N ALA A 220 -12.88 5.51 -29.59
CA ALA A 220 -13.77 5.04 -28.53
C ALA A 220 -12.97 4.40 -27.41
N VAL A 221 -13.26 4.82 -26.17
CA VAL A 221 -12.53 4.42 -24.98
C VAL A 221 -12.98 3.05 -24.50
N LYS A 222 -12.14 2.04 -24.63
CA LYS A 222 -12.32 0.71 -24.05
C LYS A 222 -11.76 0.74 -22.62
N SER A 223 -12.62 0.54 -21.63
CA SER A 223 -12.27 0.54 -20.21
C SER A 223 -12.68 -0.79 -19.57
N LEU A 224 -11.71 -1.50 -18.97
CA LEU A 224 -11.98 -2.73 -18.26
C LEU A 224 -12.94 -2.47 -17.09
N ARG A 225 -13.98 -3.29 -16.95
CA ARG A 225 -14.85 -3.27 -15.76
C ARG A 225 -14.05 -3.73 -14.55
N MET A 226 -14.51 -3.31 -13.35
CA MET A 226 -13.84 -3.71 -12.11
C MET A 226 -13.79 -5.24 -11.99
N PRO A 227 -12.59 -5.86 -12.06
CA PRO A 227 -12.44 -7.30 -11.93
C PRO A 227 -12.90 -7.78 -10.54
N THR A 228 -13.30 -9.05 -10.45
CA THR A 228 -13.70 -9.66 -9.16
C THR A 228 -12.57 -9.59 -8.14
N SER A 229 -11.31 -9.77 -8.57
CA SER A 229 -10.13 -9.62 -7.71
C SER A 229 -10.04 -8.23 -7.08
N ALA A 230 -10.40 -7.16 -7.81
CA ALA A 230 -10.43 -5.79 -7.27
C ALA A 230 -11.51 -5.61 -6.20
N LYS A 231 -12.67 -6.28 -6.35
CA LYS A 231 -13.73 -6.24 -5.34
C LYS A 231 -13.29 -6.93 -4.05
N PHE A 232 -12.72 -8.13 -4.17
CA PHE A 232 -12.17 -8.85 -3.02
C PHE A 232 -11.02 -8.10 -2.35
N PHE A 233 -10.14 -7.49 -3.14
CA PHE A 233 -9.10 -6.61 -2.61
C PHE A 233 -9.67 -5.52 -1.70
N LEU A 234 -10.73 -4.83 -2.13
CA LEU A 234 -11.38 -3.79 -1.32
C LEU A 234 -11.95 -4.35 -0.01
N VAL A 235 -12.63 -5.51 -0.08
CA VAL A 235 -13.20 -6.16 1.11
C VAL A 235 -12.10 -6.54 2.10
N LEU A 236 -11.01 -7.15 1.63
CA LEU A 236 -9.90 -7.56 2.50
C LEU A 236 -9.17 -6.35 3.09
N MET A 237 -8.95 -5.30 2.30
CA MET A 237 -8.31 -4.08 2.76
C MET A 237 -9.12 -3.41 3.89
N PHE A 238 -10.41 -3.18 3.68
CA PHE A 238 -11.27 -2.56 4.70
C PHE A 238 -11.48 -3.48 5.91
N GLY A 239 -11.71 -4.77 5.67
CA GLY A 239 -11.88 -5.75 6.75
C GLY A 239 -10.63 -5.85 7.63
N GLY A 240 -9.45 -5.95 7.02
CA GLY A 240 -8.19 -6.01 7.76
C GLY A 240 -7.89 -4.71 8.53
N LEU A 241 -8.15 -3.55 7.93
CA LEU A 241 -7.99 -2.26 8.63
C LEU A 241 -8.95 -2.12 9.81
N MET A 242 -10.23 -2.46 9.62
CA MET A 242 -11.22 -2.43 10.71
C MET A 242 -10.86 -3.38 11.83
N LEU A 243 -10.37 -4.57 11.50
CA LEU A 243 -9.88 -5.53 12.47
C LEU A 243 -8.66 -5.01 13.23
N GLY A 244 -7.74 -4.29 12.56
CA GLY A 244 -6.60 -3.62 13.18
C GLY A 244 -7.02 -2.54 14.18
N ILE A 245 -8.01 -1.73 13.84
CA ILE A 245 -8.58 -0.71 14.75
C ILE A 245 -9.28 -1.39 15.93
N ALA A 246 -10.08 -2.43 15.69
CA ALA A 246 -10.75 -3.18 16.76
C ALA A 246 -9.74 -3.78 17.73
N GLN A 247 -8.64 -4.34 17.23
CA GLN A 247 -7.58 -4.88 18.08
C GLN A 247 -6.88 -3.83 18.93
N PHE A 248 -6.65 -2.64 18.40
CA PHE A 248 -6.11 -1.54 19.22
C PHE A 248 -7.00 -1.26 20.44
N VAL A 249 -8.32 -1.23 20.24
CA VAL A 249 -9.29 -1.06 21.33
C VAL A 249 -9.22 -2.24 22.31
N LEU A 250 -9.13 -3.47 21.81
CA LEU A 250 -9.05 -4.67 22.62
C LEU A 250 -7.76 -4.74 23.45
N TYR A 251 -6.62 -4.30 22.90
CA TYR A 251 -5.39 -4.15 23.68
C TYR A 251 -5.52 -3.07 24.76
N GLY A 252 -6.21 -1.96 24.46
CA GLY A 252 -6.52 -0.94 25.46
C GLY A 252 -7.39 -1.48 26.61
N ILE A 253 -8.33 -2.38 26.33
CA ILE A 253 -9.12 -3.08 27.37
C ILE A 253 -8.22 -4.03 28.16
N ALA A 254 -7.40 -4.82 27.47
CA ALA A 254 -6.48 -5.79 28.10
C ALA A 254 -5.46 -5.13 29.04
N ALA A 255 -5.19 -3.84 28.89
CA ALA A 255 -4.31 -3.08 29.76
C ALA A 255 -4.85 -2.96 31.22
N TYR A 256 -6.16 -3.13 31.42
CA TYR A 256 -6.83 -2.83 32.71
C TYR A 256 -7.68 -4.01 33.21
N VAL A 257 -7.45 -5.23 32.73
CA VAL A 257 -8.14 -6.43 33.22
C VAL A 257 -7.28 -7.20 34.22
N ASP A 258 -7.93 -7.92 35.15
CA ASP A 258 -7.24 -8.69 36.18
C ASP A 258 -6.47 -9.91 35.63
N ASP A 259 -6.91 -10.52 34.52
CA ASP A 259 -6.23 -11.63 33.86
C ASP A 259 -5.90 -11.29 32.40
N PRO A 260 -4.79 -10.58 32.15
CA PRO A 260 -4.36 -10.22 30.81
C PRO A 260 -3.80 -11.39 30.01
N ALA A 261 -3.31 -12.45 30.66
CA ALA A 261 -2.73 -13.59 29.97
C ALA A 261 -3.75 -14.27 29.06
N THR A 262 -4.98 -14.43 29.52
CA THR A 262 -6.09 -14.94 28.70
C THR A 262 -6.36 -14.04 27.48
N TRP A 263 -6.28 -12.72 27.63
CA TRP A 263 -6.47 -11.78 26.53
C TRP A 263 -5.34 -11.88 25.49
N PHE A 264 -4.09 -11.86 25.94
CA PHE A 264 -2.93 -11.94 25.04
C PHE A 264 -2.88 -13.28 24.29
N ALA A 265 -3.36 -14.37 24.88
CA ALA A 265 -3.37 -15.68 24.23
C ALA A 265 -4.16 -15.71 22.90
N TRP A 266 -5.23 -14.92 22.77
CA TRP A 266 -6.01 -14.85 21.54
C TRP A 266 -5.79 -13.55 20.72
N LEU A 267 -5.38 -12.46 21.34
CA LEU A 267 -5.04 -11.22 20.65
C LEU A 267 -3.85 -11.39 19.71
N GLY A 268 -2.85 -12.19 20.09
CA GLY A 268 -1.72 -12.52 19.21
C GLY A 268 -2.16 -13.16 17.89
N PRO A 269 -2.84 -14.34 17.91
CA PRO A 269 -3.40 -14.96 16.71
C PRO A 269 -4.34 -14.06 15.90
N LEU A 270 -5.15 -13.23 16.57
CA LEU A 270 -6.02 -12.27 15.91
C LEU A 270 -5.22 -11.21 15.15
N ARG A 271 -4.08 -10.78 15.70
CA ARG A 271 -3.12 -9.89 15.04
C ARG A 271 -2.61 -10.50 13.73
N GLU A 272 -2.12 -11.73 13.78
CA GLU A 272 -1.61 -12.42 12.60
C GLU A 272 -2.71 -12.59 11.52
N LEU A 273 -3.94 -12.88 11.93
CA LEU A 273 -5.09 -12.94 11.03
C LEU A 273 -5.34 -11.59 10.34
N SER A 274 -5.35 -10.49 11.08
CA SER A 274 -5.56 -9.14 10.54
C SER A 274 -4.48 -8.76 9.51
N LEU A 275 -3.20 -8.97 9.86
CA LEU A 275 -2.09 -8.72 8.96
C LEU A 275 -2.15 -9.64 7.72
N GLY A 276 -2.49 -10.91 7.90
CA GLY A 276 -2.69 -11.88 6.83
C GLY A 276 -3.80 -11.46 5.85
N ILE A 277 -4.91 -10.92 6.35
CA ILE A 277 -5.99 -10.38 5.54
C ILE A 277 -5.50 -9.19 4.70
N LEU A 278 -4.78 -8.24 5.29
CA LEU A 278 -4.22 -7.09 4.58
C LEU A 278 -3.19 -7.52 3.51
N LEU A 279 -2.30 -8.43 3.84
CA LEU A 279 -1.31 -8.98 2.90
C LEU A 279 -1.99 -9.71 1.73
N SER A 280 -3.02 -10.51 2.00
CA SER A 280 -3.82 -11.17 0.96
C SER A 280 -4.50 -10.15 0.04
N GLY A 281 -4.99 -9.05 0.59
CA GLY A 281 -5.49 -7.91 -0.18
C GLY A 281 -4.44 -7.32 -1.11
N ILE A 282 -3.20 -7.12 -0.62
CA ILE A 282 -2.08 -6.62 -1.43
C ILE A 282 -1.78 -7.57 -2.60
N VAL A 283 -1.75 -8.89 -2.37
CA VAL A 283 -1.53 -9.88 -3.44
C VAL A 283 -2.62 -9.78 -4.51
N LEU A 284 -3.89 -9.65 -4.12
CA LEU A 284 -5.00 -9.48 -5.08
C LEU A 284 -4.91 -8.14 -5.84
N ALA A 285 -4.46 -7.07 -5.19
CA ALA A 285 -4.22 -5.80 -5.86
C ALA A 285 -3.13 -5.92 -6.93
N LEU A 286 -2.01 -6.57 -6.62
CA LEU A 286 -0.92 -6.82 -7.57
C LEU A 286 -1.39 -7.67 -8.76
N PHE A 287 -2.16 -8.73 -8.50
CA PHE A 287 -2.79 -9.52 -9.56
C PHE A 287 -3.69 -8.67 -10.46
N THR A 288 -4.52 -7.82 -9.85
CA THR A 288 -5.41 -6.90 -10.57
C THR A 288 -4.61 -5.89 -11.42
N ILE A 289 -3.51 -5.34 -10.89
CA ILE A 289 -2.60 -4.47 -11.66
C ILE A 289 -2.06 -5.21 -12.89
N GLY A 290 -1.61 -6.46 -12.73
CA GLY A 290 -1.17 -7.30 -13.84
C GLY A 290 -2.23 -7.46 -14.92
N THR A 291 -3.48 -7.71 -14.53
CA THR A 291 -4.62 -7.85 -15.45
C THR A 291 -4.88 -6.54 -16.22
N VAL A 292 -4.88 -5.39 -15.51
CA VAL A 292 -5.12 -4.07 -16.12
C VAL A 292 -3.98 -3.69 -17.07
N LEU A 293 -2.72 -3.97 -16.70
CA LEU A 293 -1.56 -3.75 -17.58
C LEU A 293 -1.63 -4.61 -18.83
N GLY A 294 -2.01 -5.88 -18.70
CA GLY A 294 -2.21 -6.79 -19.84
C GLY A 294 -3.28 -6.26 -20.79
N PHE A 295 -4.43 -5.82 -20.25
CA PHE A 295 -5.48 -5.19 -21.03
C PHE A 295 -5.00 -3.94 -21.78
N GLN A 296 -4.25 -3.05 -21.12
CA GLN A 296 -3.72 -1.85 -21.75
C GLN A 296 -2.72 -2.17 -22.86
N HIS A 297 -1.84 -3.14 -22.63
CA HIS A 297 -0.89 -3.60 -23.66
C HIS A 297 -1.63 -4.14 -24.87
N TRP A 298 -2.61 -5.02 -24.65
CA TRP A 298 -3.47 -5.55 -25.72
C TRP A 298 -4.18 -4.43 -26.50
N ARG A 299 -4.73 -3.43 -25.81
CA ARG A 299 -5.42 -2.32 -26.47
C ARG A 299 -4.48 -1.45 -27.30
N ILE A 300 -3.30 -1.12 -26.79
CA ILE A 300 -2.28 -0.37 -27.55
C ILE A 300 -1.90 -1.14 -28.80
N ARG A 301 -1.67 -2.45 -28.69
CA ARG A 301 -1.35 -3.31 -29.83
C ARG A 301 -2.48 -3.33 -30.86
N GLN A 302 -3.73 -3.45 -30.43
CA GLN A 302 -4.89 -3.37 -31.30
C GLN A 302 -4.92 -2.03 -32.07
N ILE A 303 -4.70 -0.89 -31.39
CA ILE A 303 -4.66 0.43 -32.03
C ILE A 303 -3.56 0.50 -33.10
N ILE A 304 -2.39 -0.04 -32.81
CA ILE A 304 -1.26 -0.05 -33.77
C ILE A 304 -1.56 -0.96 -34.98
N GLU A 305 -2.12 -2.15 -34.78
CA GLU A 305 -2.35 -3.14 -35.80
C GLU A 305 -3.58 -2.81 -36.68
N THR A 306 -4.63 -2.26 -36.11
CA THR A 306 -5.92 -2.04 -36.81
C THR A 306 -6.26 -0.57 -37.02
N GLY A 307 -5.55 0.33 -36.43
CA GLY A 307 -5.86 1.76 -36.42
C GLY A 307 -7.14 2.12 -35.62
N ARG A 308 -7.74 1.14 -34.88
CA ARG A 308 -9.05 1.28 -34.23
C ARG A 308 -9.01 0.92 -32.74
#